data_f0a414ffb9b9d79b8bb2cff7b44ab11d
#
_entry.id   f0a414ffb9b9d79b8bb2cff7b44ab11d
#
_cell.length_a   1.000
_cell.length_b   1.000
_cell.length_c   1.000
_cell.angle_alpha   90.00
_cell.angle_beta   90.00
_cell.angle_gamma   90.00
#
_symmetry.space_group_name_H-M   'P 1'
#
loop_
_entity.id
_entity.type
_entity.pdbx_description
1 polymer ?
#
loop_
_entity_poly.entity_id
_entity_poly.type
_entity_poly.pdbx_seq_one_letter_code
_entity_poly.pdbx_strand_id
1 'polypeptide(L)'
;MKQVDDGPSGTRPSPIAAEAPSGMDALARALRGLPGVGPKAAQRMALHLLQHDRDGAIRLAHALQHAATTVRNCERCNTFTEDALCALCRSPKRDPSLLCVVETPADLMMVEQTQAYSGLYYVLMGRLSPLDGIGPKEIRLDRLIKRATDGVVKEAVLATNFTNEGEATAHYIGEMLTARGLKVSRLARGVPVGGELEYVDSGTLAQAMRDRRTLGS
;
A
#
# COMPACT_ATOMS: atom_id res chain seq x y z
N MET A 1 -72.21 2.55 -45.50
CA MET A 1 -72.01 3.36 -44.27
C MET A 1 -71.50 2.39 -43.19
N LYS A 2 -70.21 2.33 -42.96
CA LYS A 2 -69.63 1.50 -41.88
C LYS A 2 -68.92 2.50 -40.93
N GLN A 3 -69.37 2.53 -39.69
CA GLN A 3 -68.74 3.27 -38.59
C GLN A 3 -67.45 2.55 -38.25
N VAL A 4 -66.41 3.34 -38.06
CA VAL A 4 -65.10 2.93 -37.55
C VAL A 4 -65.08 3.35 -36.09
N ASP A 5 -65.01 2.36 -35.15
CA ASP A 5 -64.84 2.55 -33.73
C ASP A 5 -63.38 2.97 -33.44
N ASP A 6 -63.21 4.18 -32.88
CA ASP A 6 -61.97 4.62 -32.28
C ASP A 6 -61.79 4.00 -30.88
N GLY A 7 -60.86 3.03 -30.76
CA GLY A 7 -60.47 2.46 -29.49
C GLY A 7 -59.61 3.42 -28.65
N PRO A 8 -59.64 3.33 -27.30
CA PRO A 8 -58.99 4.26 -26.40
C PRO A 8 -57.47 4.18 -26.51
N SER A 9 -56.83 5.36 -26.68
CA SER A 9 -55.38 5.55 -26.66
C SER A 9 -54.80 5.13 -25.32
N GLY A 10 -54.05 4.02 -25.33
CA GLY A 10 -53.31 3.57 -24.18
C GLY A 10 -52.19 4.56 -23.86
N THR A 11 -52.32 5.29 -22.75
CA THR A 11 -51.27 6.12 -22.14
C THR A 11 -50.11 5.19 -21.76
N ARG A 12 -48.97 5.31 -22.45
CA ARG A 12 -47.70 4.68 -22.02
C ARG A 12 -47.34 5.22 -20.63
N PRO A 13 -47.03 4.36 -19.65
CA PRO A 13 -46.51 4.83 -18.37
C PRO A 13 -45.19 5.59 -18.61
N SER A 14 -45.10 6.80 -18.06
CA SER A 14 -43.88 7.58 -18.03
C SER A 14 -42.73 6.78 -17.40
N PRO A 15 -41.48 6.91 -17.90
CA PRO A 15 -40.35 6.26 -17.26
C PRO A 15 -40.27 6.74 -15.81
N ILE A 16 -40.33 5.78 -14.87
CA ILE A 16 -40.13 6.01 -13.44
C ILE A 16 -38.82 6.74 -13.33
N ALA A 17 -38.85 8.01 -12.87
CA ALA A 17 -37.67 8.78 -12.54
C ALA A 17 -36.86 7.91 -11.57
N ALA A 18 -35.58 7.68 -11.88
CA ALA A 18 -34.71 6.87 -11.02
C ALA A 18 -34.68 7.53 -9.65
N GLU A 19 -35.38 6.97 -8.68
CA GLU A 19 -35.35 7.45 -7.30
C GLU A 19 -33.90 7.48 -6.82
N ALA A 20 -33.54 8.56 -6.10
CA ALA A 20 -32.23 8.67 -5.49
C ALA A 20 -32.01 7.41 -4.63
N PRO A 21 -30.82 6.80 -4.72
CA PRO A 21 -30.55 5.54 -4.02
C PRO A 21 -30.81 5.67 -2.52
N SER A 22 -31.46 4.69 -1.92
CA SER A 22 -31.71 4.68 -0.48
C SER A 22 -30.37 4.85 0.29
N GLY A 23 -30.40 5.40 1.50
CA GLY A 23 -29.19 5.56 2.32
C GLY A 23 -28.46 4.23 2.54
N MET A 24 -29.20 3.10 2.62
CA MET A 24 -28.62 1.77 2.73
C MET A 24 -27.89 1.36 1.43
N ASP A 25 -28.47 1.64 0.27
CA ASP A 25 -27.81 1.33 -1.02
C ASP A 25 -26.56 2.21 -1.24
N ALA A 26 -26.59 3.45 -0.81
CA ALA A 26 -25.43 4.33 -0.86
C ALA A 26 -24.30 3.80 0.02
N LEU A 27 -24.60 3.38 1.25
CA LEU A 27 -23.62 2.77 2.16
C LEU A 27 -23.06 1.45 1.58
N ALA A 28 -23.90 0.56 1.09
CA ALA A 28 -23.46 -0.70 0.49
C ALA A 28 -22.56 -0.47 -0.74
N ARG A 29 -22.87 0.53 -1.57
CA ARG A 29 -22.00 0.90 -2.70
C ARG A 29 -20.65 1.47 -2.24
N ALA A 30 -20.64 2.32 -1.23
CA ALA A 30 -19.40 2.86 -0.67
C ALA A 30 -18.49 1.75 -0.12
N LEU A 31 -19.07 0.79 0.63
CA LEU A 31 -18.34 -0.36 1.16
C LEU A 31 -17.79 -1.28 0.06
N ARG A 32 -18.49 -1.42 -1.06
CA ARG A 32 -18.00 -2.20 -2.24
C ARG A 32 -16.77 -1.59 -2.91
N GLY A 33 -16.51 -0.30 -2.70
CA GLY A 33 -15.29 0.34 -3.18
C GLY A 33 -14.03 -0.10 -2.44
N LEU A 34 -14.16 -0.81 -1.31
CA LEU A 34 -13.02 -1.30 -0.56
C LEU A 34 -12.46 -2.59 -1.18
N PRO A 35 -11.12 -2.75 -1.24
CA PRO A 35 -10.49 -3.97 -1.74
C PRO A 35 -10.97 -5.20 -0.98
N GLY A 36 -11.30 -6.28 -1.69
CA GLY A 36 -11.77 -7.54 -1.09
C GLY A 36 -13.23 -7.53 -0.61
N VAL A 37 -13.96 -6.42 -0.74
CA VAL A 37 -15.36 -6.32 -0.33
C VAL A 37 -16.29 -6.56 -1.52
N GLY A 38 -16.83 -7.79 -1.63
CA GLY A 38 -17.83 -8.14 -2.63
C GLY A 38 -19.25 -7.65 -2.27
N PRO A 39 -20.23 -7.75 -3.20
CA PRO A 39 -21.59 -7.25 -3.00
C PRO A 39 -22.28 -7.82 -1.75
N LYS A 40 -22.16 -9.13 -1.51
CA LYS A 40 -22.77 -9.80 -0.34
C LYS A 40 -22.15 -9.33 0.99
N ALA A 41 -20.82 -9.13 1.01
CA ALA A 41 -20.12 -8.65 2.19
C ALA A 41 -20.53 -7.20 2.50
N ALA A 42 -20.55 -6.32 1.49
CA ALA A 42 -20.97 -4.93 1.63
C ALA A 42 -22.41 -4.81 2.18
N GLN A 43 -23.34 -5.59 1.63
CA GLN A 43 -24.72 -5.60 2.10
C GLN A 43 -24.84 -6.08 3.56
N ARG A 44 -24.13 -7.16 3.93
CA ARG A 44 -24.08 -7.66 5.30
C ARG A 44 -23.51 -6.63 6.28
N MET A 45 -22.42 -5.94 5.90
CA MET A 45 -21.82 -4.89 6.71
C MET A 45 -22.77 -3.71 6.90
N ALA A 46 -23.44 -3.26 5.82
CA ALA A 46 -24.42 -2.17 5.89
C ALA A 46 -25.59 -2.52 6.82
N LEU A 47 -26.16 -3.74 6.70
CA LEU A 47 -27.22 -4.20 7.57
C LEU A 47 -26.77 -4.30 9.02
N HIS A 48 -25.58 -4.85 9.30
CA HIS A 48 -25.05 -4.95 10.65
C HIS A 48 -24.94 -3.57 11.32
N LEU A 49 -24.33 -2.61 10.65
CA LEU A 49 -24.17 -1.24 11.15
C LEU A 49 -25.53 -0.58 11.43
N LEU A 50 -26.51 -0.74 10.55
CA LEU A 50 -27.81 -0.10 10.70
C LEU A 50 -28.74 -0.78 11.71
N GLN A 51 -28.63 -2.11 11.89
CA GLN A 51 -29.47 -2.87 12.80
C GLN A 51 -28.89 -2.97 14.20
N HIS A 52 -27.57 -3.13 14.33
CA HIS A 52 -26.93 -3.55 15.57
C HIS A 52 -25.95 -2.53 16.15
N ASP A 53 -25.36 -1.64 15.32
CA ASP A 53 -24.31 -0.71 15.78
C ASP A 53 -24.36 0.63 15.04
N ARG A 54 -25.45 1.38 15.21
CA ARG A 54 -25.58 2.73 14.60
C ARG A 54 -24.54 3.71 15.13
N ASP A 55 -24.21 3.62 16.41
CA ASP A 55 -23.17 4.45 17.00
C ASP A 55 -21.79 4.09 16.43
N GLY A 56 -21.53 2.80 16.17
CA GLY A 56 -20.34 2.36 15.46
C GLY A 56 -20.27 2.89 14.02
N ALA A 57 -21.40 2.95 13.34
CA ALA A 57 -21.46 3.56 12.00
C ALA A 57 -21.09 5.05 12.04
N ILE A 58 -21.57 5.80 13.05
CA ILE A 58 -21.25 7.22 13.23
C ILE A 58 -19.77 7.39 13.59
N ARG A 59 -19.24 6.58 14.52
CA ARG A 59 -17.80 6.58 14.87
C ARG A 59 -16.92 6.30 13.65
N LEU A 60 -17.29 5.30 12.83
CA LEU A 60 -16.56 4.95 11.59
C LEU A 60 -16.58 6.11 10.60
N ALA A 61 -17.73 6.74 10.40
CA ALA A 61 -17.85 7.91 9.50
C ALA A 61 -16.94 9.05 9.95
N HIS A 62 -16.92 9.38 11.24
CA HIS A 62 -16.05 10.41 11.81
C HIS A 62 -14.57 10.03 11.67
N ALA A 63 -14.19 8.78 11.94
CA ALA A 63 -12.81 8.32 11.80
C ALA A 63 -12.32 8.39 10.35
N LEU A 64 -13.15 7.98 9.38
CA LEU A 64 -12.85 8.10 7.95
C LEU A 64 -12.68 9.56 7.53
N GLN A 65 -13.60 10.42 7.93
CA GLN A 65 -13.53 11.85 7.61
C GLN A 65 -12.29 12.50 8.23
N HIS A 66 -12.00 12.21 9.50
CA HIS A 66 -10.81 12.71 10.18
C HIS A 66 -9.54 12.25 9.46
N ALA A 67 -9.37 10.94 9.24
CA ALA A 67 -8.21 10.42 8.55
C ALA A 67 -8.03 11.01 7.14
N ALA A 68 -9.12 11.13 6.37
CA ALA A 68 -9.07 11.68 5.01
C ALA A 68 -8.65 13.16 4.95
N THR A 69 -8.90 13.92 6.02
CA THR A 69 -8.59 15.36 6.08
C THR A 69 -7.26 15.68 6.78
N THR A 70 -6.81 14.84 7.71
CA THR A 70 -5.62 15.10 8.54
C THR A 70 -4.40 14.30 8.14
N VAL A 71 -4.59 13.06 7.68
CA VAL A 71 -3.45 12.19 7.31
C VAL A 71 -2.84 12.65 6.00
N ARG A 72 -1.53 12.84 6.02
CA ARG A 72 -0.70 13.23 4.87
C ARG A 72 0.58 12.42 4.82
N ASN A 73 1.37 12.58 3.78
CA ASN A 73 2.67 11.94 3.69
C ASN A 73 3.73 12.76 4.46
N CYS A 74 4.53 12.07 5.26
CA CYS A 74 5.71 12.65 5.91
C CYS A 74 6.63 13.27 4.86
N GLU A 75 7.04 14.51 5.07
CA GLU A 75 7.88 15.25 4.11
C GLU A 75 9.26 14.61 3.88
N ARG A 76 9.77 13.85 4.87
CA ARG A 76 11.08 13.21 4.80
C ARG A 76 11.03 11.76 4.29
N CYS A 77 10.15 10.91 4.83
CA CYS A 77 10.15 9.48 4.52
C CYS A 77 8.95 9.02 3.69
N ASN A 78 8.00 9.90 3.38
CA ASN A 78 6.80 9.62 2.58
C ASN A 78 5.81 8.63 3.23
N THR A 79 5.97 8.17 4.50
CA THR A 79 4.94 7.39 5.20
C THR A 79 3.77 8.25 5.64
N PHE A 80 2.67 7.65 6.06
CA PHE A 80 1.51 8.38 6.58
C PHE A 80 1.77 8.99 7.95
N THR A 81 1.28 10.22 8.16
CA THR A 81 1.38 10.98 9.40
C THR A 81 0.38 12.13 9.40
N GLU A 82 0.02 12.64 10.58
CA GLU A 82 -0.77 13.88 10.70
C GLU A 82 0.12 15.13 10.76
N ASP A 83 1.37 14.97 11.18
CA ASP A 83 2.38 16.03 11.28
C ASP A 83 3.20 16.20 9.98
N ALA A 84 3.99 17.25 9.87
CA ALA A 84 4.95 17.44 8.78
C ALA A 84 5.97 16.30 8.72
N LEU A 85 6.47 15.86 9.89
CA LEU A 85 7.39 14.73 10.03
C LEU A 85 6.79 13.67 10.96
N CYS A 86 6.88 12.40 10.55
CA CYS A 86 6.45 11.28 11.39
C CYS A 86 7.36 11.09 12.61
N ALA A 87 6.89 10.31 13.58
CA ALA A 87 7.63 10.02 14.82
C ALA A 87 9.02 9.44 14.58
N LEU A 88 9.18 8.55 13.59
CA LEU A 88 10.48 7.97 13.24
C LEU A 88 11.47 9.02 12.71
N CYS A 89 11.00 9.92 11.82
CA CYS A 89 11.84 10.97 11.27
C CYS A 89 12.22 12.07 12.27
N ARG A 90 11.45 12.23 13.34
CA ARG A 90 11.74 13.17 14.45
C ARG A 90 12.62 12.57 15.53
N SER A 91 12.73 11.26 15.60
CA SER A 91 13.44 10.57 16.67
C SER A 91 14.95 10.82 16.61
N PRO A 92 15.57 11.39 17.67
CA PRO A 92 17.01 11.57 17.74
C PRO A 92 17.80 10.28 17.96
N LYS A 93 17.08 9.17 18.25
CA LYS A 93 17.70 7.85 18.47
C LYS A 93 18.01 7.11 17.17
N ARG A 94 17.56 7.65 16.03
CA ARG A 94 17.73 7.02 14.71
C ARG A 94 19.04 7.43 14.08
N ASP A 95 19.70 6.46 13.45
CA ASP A 95 20.91 6.71 12.68
C ASP A 95 20.56 7.35 11.32
N PRO A 96 20.89 8.62 11.08
CA PRO A 96 20.56 9.29 9.83
C PRO A 96 21.42 8.83 8.65
N SER A 97 22.53 8.12 8.91
CA SER A 97 23.42 7.59 7.87
C SER A 97 22.88 6.34 7.17
N LEU A 98 21.87 5.68 7.76
CA LEU A 98 21.23 4.48 7.23
C LEU A 98 19.82 4.82 6.70
N LEU A 99 19.55 4.47 5.45
CA LEU A 99 18.26 4.68 4.80
C LEU A 99 17.68 3.35 4.29
N CYS A 100 16.60 2.87 4.92
CA CYS A 100 15.88 1.69 4.46
C CYS A 100 14.75 2.09 3.50
N VAL A 101 14.74 1.52 2.30
CA VAL A 101 13.74 1.78 1.26
C VAL A 101 12.76 0.62 1.22
N VAL A 102 11.49 0.89 1.47
CA VAL A 102 10.38 -0.07 1.48
C VAL A 102 9.29 0.31 0.49
N GLU A 103 8.46 -0.65 0.05
CA GLU A 103 7.38 -0.39 -0.90
C GLU A 103 6.18 0.31 -0.25
N THR A 104 5.78 -0.14 0.94
CA THR A 104 4.54 0.32 1.61
C THR A 104 4.78 0.70 3.07
N PRO A 105 3.85 1.46 3.69
CA PRO A 105 3.88 1.69 5.12
C PRO A 105 3.78 0.40 5.96
N ALA A 106 3.12 -0.64 5.44
CA ALA A 106 3.02 -1.94 6.11
C ALA A 106 4.39 -2.62 6.20
N ASP A 107 5.18 -2.58 5.12
CA ASP A 107 6.55 -3.11 5.11
C ASP A 107 7.43 -2.39 6.14
N LEU A 108 7.31 -1.05 6.22
CA LEU A 108 8.01 -0.26 7.25
C LEU A 108 7.65 -0.76 8.65
N MET A 109 6.35 -0.95 8.94
CA MET A 109 5.89 -1.43 10.24
C MET A 109 6.45 -2.82 10.56
N MET A 110 6.52 -3.72 9.58
CA MET A 110 7.10 -5.05 9.76
C MET A 110 8.59 -5.00 10.10
N VAL A 111 9.36 -4.14 9.41
CA VAL A 111 10.79 -3.96 9.75
C VAL A 111 10.95 -3.37 11.16
N GLU A 112 10.14 -2.38 11.55
CA GLU A 112 10.16 -1.79 12.89
C GLU A 112 9.86 -2.79 14.01
N GLN A 113 8.91 -3.70 13.79
CA GLN A 113 8.56 -4.74 14.76
C GLN A 113 9.74 -5.67 15.08
N THR A 114 10.69 -5.84 14.17
CA THR A 114 11.88 -6.66 14.42
C THR A 114 12.84 -6.05 15.43
N GLN A 115 12.79 -4.72 15.62
CA GLN A 115 13.73 -3.93 16.42
C GLN A 115 15.22 -4.11 16.01
N ALA A 116 15.47 -4.69 14.84
CA ALA A 116 16.81 -4.98 14.33
C ALA A 116 17.39 -3.82 13.49
N TYR A 117 16.60 -2.77 13.21
CA TYR A 117 17.01 -1.65 12.38
C TYR A 117 16.86 -0.31 13.12
N SER A 118 17.93 0.45 13.16
CA SER A 118 17.98 1.74 13.86
C SER A 118 18.03 2.96 12.92
N GLY A 119 18.07 2.76 11.62
CA GLY A 119 18.15 3.84 10.63
C GLY A 119 16.79 4.51 10.32
N LEU A 120 16.82 5.39 9.34
CA LEU A 120 15.63 6.07 8.81
C LEU A 120 15.06 5.32 7.60
N TYR A 121 13.84 5.69 7.19
CA TYR A 121 13.12 5.03 6.11
C TYR A 121 12.81 5.97 4.96
N TYR A 122 12.52 5.36 3.81
CA TYR A 122 11.78 5.96 2.72
C TYR A 122 10.74 4.96 2.17
N VAL A 123 9.49 5.41 2.07
CA VAL A 123 8.37 4.60 1.59
C VAL A 123 8.02 5.02 0.17
N LEU A 124 8.12 4.08 -0.77
CA LEU A 124 7.85 4.31 -2.20
C LEU A 124 6.37 4.56 -2.48
N MET A 125 5.47 4.05 -1.62
CA MET A 125 4.02 3.97 -1.84
C MET A 125 3.63 3.13 -3.06
N GLY A 126 4.48 2.19 -3.44
CA GLY A 126 4.29 1.29 -4.58
C GLY A 126 5.60 0.68 -5.04
N ARG A 127 5.56 0.14 -6.25
CA ARG A 127 6.72 -0.46 -6.93
C ARG A 127 6.63 -0.16 -8.43
N LEU A 128 7.72 -0.31 -9.15
CA LEU A 128 7.70 -0.21 -10.60
C LEU A 128 6.87 -1.37 -11.17
N SER A 129 5.88 -1.04 -11.98
CA SER A 129 5.02 -2.00 -12.68
C SER A 129 4.64 -1.43 -14.05
N PRO A 130 5.41 -1.73 -15.10
CA PRO A 130 5.10 -1.26 -16.45
C PRO A 130 3.71 -1.71 -16.94
N LEU A 131 3.27 -2.90 -16.51
CA LEU A 131 1.95 -3.43 -16.88
C LEU A 131 0.81 -2.62 -16.26
N ASP A 132 1.01 -2.06 -15.05
CA ASP A 132 0.03 -1.21 -14.37
C ASP A 132 0.26 0.28 -14.66
N GLY A 133 1.22 0.63 -15.52
CA GLY A 133 1.56 2.01 -15.85
C GLY A 133 2.28 2.75 -14.71
N ILE A 134 2.82 2.04 -13.72
CA ILE A 134 3.52 2.62 -12.57
C ILE A 134 5.01 2.74 -12.88
N GLY A 135 5.45 3.97 -13.12
CA GLY A 135 6.84 4.31 -13.41
C GLY A 135 7.54 5.03 -12.25
N PRO A 136 8.76 5.55 -12.52
CA PRO A 136 9.57 6.23 -11.49
C PRO A 136 8.91 7.47 -10.87
N LYS A 137 8.01 8.16 -11.60
CA LYS A 137 7.31 9.35 -11.10
C LYS A 137 6.25 8.97 -10.08
N GLU A 138 5.50 7.91 -10.33
CA GLU A 138 4.40 7.43 -9.47
C GLU A 138 4.93 7.00 -8.11
N ILE A 139 6.11 6.37 -8.06
CA ILE A 139 6.78 5.98 -6.80
C ILE A 139 7.67 7.10 -6.21
N ARG A 140 7.58 8.32 -6.75
CA ARG A 140 8.32 9.51 -6.27
C ARG A 140 9.83 9.29 -6.12
N LEU A 141 10.43 8.65 -7.10
CA LEU A 141 11.84 8.28 -7.08
C LEU A 141 12.78 9.48 -7.00
N ASP A 142 12.40 10.62 -7.58
CA ASP A 142 13.11 11.89 -7.48
C ASP A 142 13.31 12.34 -6.02
N ARG A 143 12.28 12.17 -5.18
CA ARG A 143 12.36 12.47 -3.74
C ARG A 143 13.26 11.49 -2.99
N LEU A 144 13.19 10.19 -3.33
CA LEU A 144 14.10 9.19 -2.77
C LEU A 144 15.55 9.55 -3.08
N ILE A 145 15.88 9.86 -4.33
CA ILE A 145 17.21 10.22 -4.75
C ILE A 145 17.69 11.45 -4.00
N LYS A 146 16.89 12.52 -3.96
CA LYS A 146 17.22 13.73 -3.20
C LYS A 146 17.48 13.42 -1.73
N ARG A 147 16.68 12.53 -1.12
CA ARG A 147 16.85 12.13 0.28
C ARG A 147 18.10 11.29 0.49
N ALA A 148 18.39 10.37 -0.42
CA ALA A 148 19.54 9.47 -0.32
C ALA A 148 20.87 10.20 -0.58
N THR A 149 20.85 11.28 -1.38
CA THR A 149 22.06 12.06 -1.73
C THR A 149 22.17 13.38 -0.97
N ASP A 150 21.62 13.47 0.23
CA ASP A 150 21.64 14.66 1.08
C ASP A 150 23.02 14.91 1.77
N GLY A 151 23.99 14.03 1.56
CA GLY A 151 25.33 14.08 2.15
C GLY A 151 25.43 13.44 3.53
N VAL A 152 24.30 13.06 4.16
CA VAL A 152 24.25 12.40 5.47
C VAL A 152 24.14 10.89 5.30
N VAL A 153 23.32 10.40 4.37
CA VAL A 153 23.14 8.98 4.10
C VAL A 153 24.42 8.37 3.55
N LYS A 154 24.86 7.27 4.17
CA LYS A 154 26.04 6.48 3.78
C LYS A 154 25.64 5.16 3.11
N GLU A 155 24.55 4.57 3.57
CA GLU A 155 24.06 3.29 3.07
C GLU A 155 22.56 3.34 2.83
N ALA A 156 22.13 2.85 1.66
CA ALA A 156 20.75 2.59 1.33
C ALA A 156 20.47 1.09 1.35
N VAL A 157 19.60 0.64 2.25
CA VAL A 157 19.14 -0.75 2.36
C VAL A 157 17.86 -0.90 1.56
N LEU A 158 17.88 -1.65 0.47
CA LEU A 158 16.69 -1.89 -0.35
C LEU A 158 15.90 -3.07 0.22
N ALA A 159 14.77 -2.77 0.83
CA ALA A 159 13.85 -3.71 1.48
C ALA A 159 12.52 -3.80 0.72
N THR A 160 12.55 -3.78 -0.61
CA THR A 160 11.40 -4.09 -1.47
C THR A 160 11.10 -5.58 -1.43
N ASN A 161 9.88 -5.97 -1.75
CA ASN A 161 9.46 -7.36 -1.75
C ASN A 161 10.25 -8.20 -2.77
N PHE A 162 10.35 -9.52 -2.52
CA PHE A 162 11.04 -10.45 -3.44
C PHE A 162 10.11 -10.97 -4.56
N THR A 163 9.20 -10.11 -5.03
CA THR A 163 8.43 -10.32 -6.26
C THR A 163 9.22 -9.85 -7.48
N ASN A 164 8.82 -10.25 -8.69
CA ASN A 164 9.49 -9.80 -9.92
C ASN A 164 9.54 -8.26 -10.02
N GLU A 165 8.44 -7.59 -9.71
CA GLU A 165 8.35 -6.13 -9.72
C GLU A 165 9.20 -5.49 -8.61
N GLY A 166 9.20 -6.10 -7.41
CA GLY A 166 10.01 -5.63 -6.29
C GLY A 166 11.51 -5.79 -6.54
N GLU A 167 11.92 -6.87 -7.22
CA GLU A 167 13.30 -7.07 -7.67
C GLU A 167 13.71 -6.07 -8.76
N ALA A 168 12.85 -5.87 -9.76
CA ALA A 168 13.09 -4.87 -10.79
C ALA A 168 13.21 -3.46 -10.20
N THR A 169 12.35 -3.14 -9.20
CA THR A 169 12.38 -1.89 -8.47
C THR A 169 13.69 -1.72 -7.69
N ALA A 170 14.12 -2.77 -6.96
CA ALA A 170 15.38 -2.76 -6.23
C ALA A 170 16.59 -2.58 -7.17
N HIS A 171 16.60 -3.32 -8.27
CA HIS A 171 17.69 -3.22 -9.26
C HIS A 171 17.79 -1.80 -9.81
N TYR A 172 16.68 -1.25 -10.28
CA TYR A 172 16.64 0.10 -10.84
C TYR A 172 17.11 1.18 -9.84
N ILE A 173 16.59 1.14 -8.60
CA ILE A 173 17.00 2.07 -7.54
C ILE A 173 18.47 1.85 -7.17
N GLY A 174 18.90 0.59 -7.09
CA GLY A 174 20.27 0.21 -6.76
C GLY A 174 21.29 0.78 -7.72
N GLU A 175 21.07 0.63 -9.04
CA GLU A 175 21.92 1.20 -10.07
C GLU A 175 21.99 2.73 -9.95
N MET A 176 20.84 3.39 -9.77
CA MET A 176 20.78 4.84 -9.66
C MET A 176 21.53 5.40 -8.44
N LEU A 177 21.43 4.72 -7.28
CA LEU A 177 22.09 5.16 -6.04
C LEU A 177 23.58 4.82 -6.06
N THR A 178 23.95 3.65 -6.57
CA THR A 178 25.36 3.23 -6.73
C THR A 178 26.11 4.17 -7.69
N ALA A 179 25.50 4.56 -8.80
CA ALA A 179 26.07 5.55 -9.73
C ALA A 179 26.32 6.92 -9.09
N ARG A 180 25.70 7.20 -7.94
CA ARG A 180 25.91 8.42 -7.13
C ARG A 180 26.86 8.22 -5.95
N GLY A 181 27.53 7.07 -5.88
CA GLY A 181 28.54 6.76 -4.87
C GLY A 181 27.98 6.29 -3.53
N LEU A 182 26.69 5.96 -3.42
CA LEU A 182 26.16 5.37 -2.19
C LEU A 182 26.48 3.88 -2.10
N LYS A 183 26.74 3.41 -0.88
CA LYS A 183 26.70 1.98 -0.59
C LYS A 183 25.24 1.52 -0.63
N VAL A 184 24.95 0.52 -1.46
CA VAL A 184 23.62 -0.07 -1.57
C VAL A 184 23.68 -1.52 -1.11
N SER A 185 22.76 -1.88 -0.23
CA SER A 185 22.58 -3.25 0.25
C SER A 185 21.14 -3.71 0.05
N ARG A 186 20.91 -5.01 0.15
CA ARG A 186 19.59 -5.63 0.04
C ARG A 186 19.37 -6.57 1.21
N LEU A 187 18.11 -6.77 1.60
CA LEU A 187 17.80 -7.80 2.59
C LEU A 187 18.31 -9.15 2.10
N ALA A 188 18.90 -9.91 3.02
CA ALA A 188 19.35 -11.27 2.71
C ALA A 188 18.13 -12.17 2.39
N ARG A 189 18.32 -13.05 1.42
CA ARG A 189 17.40 -14.16 1.14
C ARG A 189 17.86 -15.37 1.94
N GLY A 190 16.91 -16.18 2.40
CA GLY A 190 17.31 -17.38 3.14
C GLY A 190 16.15 -18.28 3.50
N VAL A 191 16.52 -19.48 3.97
CA VAL A 191 15.59 -20.44 4.53
C VAL A 191 15.06 -19.89 5.85
N PRO A 192 13.72 -19.95 6.10
CA PRO A 192 13.15 -19.48 7.35
C PRO A 192 13.70 -20.26 8.55
N VAL A 193 14.01 -19.54 9.61
CA VAL A 193 14.51 -20.15 10.87
C VAL A 193 13.40 -20.99 11.51
N GLY A 194 13.73 -22.21 11.93
CA GLY A 194 12.80 -23.14 12.56
C GLY A 194 11.99 -24.01 11.60
N GLY A 195 12.21 -23.86 10.27
CA GLY A 195 11.61 -24.72 9.26
C GLY A 195 12.51 -25.90 8.89
N GLU A 196 11.90 -27.03 8.53
CA GLU A 196 12.59 -28.17 7.95
C GLU A 196 12.79 -27.95 6.44
N LEU A 197 13.95 -28.37 5.91
CA LEU A 197 14.30 -28.12 4.49
C LEU A 197 13.32 -28.75 3.50
N GLU A 198 12.68 -29.85 3.87
CA GLU A 198 11.71 -30.54 3.02
C GLU A 198 10.44 -29.72 2.72
N TYR A 199 10.11 -28.72 3.58
CA TYR A 199 8.96 -27.85 3.39
C TYR A 199 9.29 -26.51 2.71
N VAL A 200 10.58 -26.29 2.39
CA VAL A 200 11.02 -25.07 1.70
C VAL A 200 10.98 -25.31 0.20
N ASP A 201 10.39 -24.36 -0.54
CA ASP A 201 10.35 -24.46 -1.98
C ASP A 201 11.76 -24.50 -2.62
N SER A 202 11.87 -25.18 -3.75
CA SER A 202 13.14 -25.41 -4.43
C SER A 202 13.83 -24.13 -4.88
N GLY A 203 13.07 -23.08 -5.21
CA GLY A 203 13.61 -21.77 -5.62
C GLY A 203 14.31 -21.06 -4.46
N THR A 204 13.68 -21.05 -3.28
CA THR A 204 14.26 -20.51 -2.04
C THR A 204 15.52 -21.29 -1.65
N LEU A 205 15.49 -22.63 -1.69
CA LEU A 205 16.67 -23.45 -1.41
C LEU A 205 17.82 -23.20 -2.38
N ALA A 206 17.51 -23.12 -3.67
CA ALA A 206 18.52 -22.84 -4.70
C ALA A 206 19.16 -21.47 -4.49
N GLN A 207 18.37 -20.46 -4.10
CA GLN A 207 18.88 -19.11 -3.81
C GLN A 207 19.73 -19.12 -2.52
N ALA A 208 19.25 -19.75 -1.44
CA ALA A 208 20.01 -19.85 -0.20
C ALA A 208 21.35 -20.58 -0.41
N MET A 209 21.40 -21.59 -1.29
CA MET A 209 22.62 -22.29 -1.64
C MET A 209 23.61 -21.41 -2.42
N ARG A 210 23.11 -20.53 -3.29
CA ARG A 210 23.96 -19.54 -4.00
C ARG A 210 24.52 -18.49 -3.05
N ASP A 211 23.68 -18.00 -2.13
CA ASP A 211 24.00 -16.93 -1.18
C ASP A 211 24.60 -17.47 0.13
N ARG A 212 25.00 -18.74 0.18
CA ARG A 212 25.55 -19.40 1.37
C ARG A 212 26.73 -18.63 1.95
N ARG A 213 26.82 -18.58 3.27
CA ARG A 213 27.89 -17.94 4.01
C ARG A 213 28.82 -18.97 4.63
N THR A 214 30.11 -18.64 4.73
CA THR A 214 31.07 -19.42 5.50
C THR A 214 30.75 -19.34 6.99
N LEU A 215 30.83 -20.48 7.69
CA LEU A 215 30.71 -20.50 9.15
C LEU A 215 31.94 -19.84 9.76
N GLY A 216 31.75 -18.86 10.62
CA GLY A 216 32.85 -18.15 11.31
C GLY A 216 33.36 -16.88 10.68
N SER A 217 32.61 -16.27 9.72
CA SER A 217 32.89 -14.91 9.21
C SER A 217 31.94 -13.88 9.82
#